data_558b8ac54f6752e8f637fd38aafbb00e
#
_entry.id   558b8ac54f6752e8f637fd38aafbb00e
#
_cell.length_a   1.000
_cell.length_b   1.000
_cell.length_c   1.000
_cell.angle_alpha   90.00
_cell.angle_beta   90.00
_cell.angle_gamma   90.00
#
_symmetry.space_group_name_H-M   'P 1'
#
loop_
_entity.id
_entity.type
_entity.pdbx_description
1 polymer ?
#
loop_
_entity_poly.entity_id
_entity_poly.type
_entity_poly.pdbx_seq_one_letter_code
_entity_poly.pdbx_strand_id
1 'polypeptide(L)'
;MIQAGHVLGEDVEAYEELYPAIVSAFRSAYPEYRTQTEYTVAVWFGLAEYPQQSADELAELVRKDGCQLRTGFVGTPFLLHVLSRYGHEDLAYTLLLRREYPSWLYPVTKGATTIWEHWDGIMEDGGFWSADMNSFNHYAYGSVADWIYEEAAGIRPLEPGFARVQVAPKPDRRLGWLEASIETRNGVVRSRWEYRDGGVRYEIETEMPVIVVIDGRDRSMPAGNYIFWGSEKENK
;
A
#
# COMPACT_ATOMS: atom_id res chain seq x y z
N MET A 1 -19.68 -5.74 -2.55
CA MET A 1 -20.78 -6.63 -2.99
C MET A 1 -20.55 -7.07 -4.43
N ILE A 2 -20.46 -6.17 -5.42
CA ILE A 2 -20.29 -6.53 -6.85
C ILE A 2 -19.15 -7.53 -7.07
N GLN A 3 -17.92 -7.21 -6.68
CA GLN A 3 -16.75 -8.09 -6.85
C GLN A 3 -16.94 -9.45 -6.16
N ALA A 4 -17.46 -9.46 -4.94
CA ALA A 4 -17.69 -10.71 -4.21
C ALA A 4 -18.79 -11.55 -4.88
N GLY A 5 -19.86 -10.93 -5.35
CA GLY A 5 -20.92 -11.63 -6.06
C GLY A 5 -20.44 -12.26 -7.37
N HIS A 6 -19.65 -11.54 -8.17
CA HIS A 6 -19.05 -12.08 -9.38
C HIS A 6 -18.18 -13.33 -9.10
N VAL A 7 -17.37 -13.29 -8.04
CA VAL A 7 -16.52 -14.45 -7.65
C VAL A 7 -17.36 -15.64 -7.23
N LEU A 8 -18.50 -15.39 -6.57
CA LEU A 8 -19.41 -16.42 -6.08
C LEU A 8 -20.44 -16.88 -7.13
N GLY A 9 -20.53 -16.20 -8.28
CA GLY A 9 -21.53 -16.46 -9.29
C GLY A 9 -22.94 -16.02 -8.89
N GLU A 10 -23.04 -15.06 -7.96
CA GLU A 10 -24.31 -14.51 -7.48
C GLU A 10 -24.80 -13.37 -8.38
N ASP A 11 -26.12 -13.14 -8.39
CA ASP A 11 -26.70 -12.02 -9.08
C ASP A 11 -26.34 -10.69 -8.39
N VAL A 12 -25.75 -9.79 -9.14
CA VAL A 12 -25.28 -8.47 -8.66
C VAL A 12 -25.89 -7.28 -9.42
N GLU A 13 -26.85 -7.53 -10.34
CA GLU A 13 -27.43 -6.51 -11.23
C GLU A 13 -27.90 -5.27 -10.47
N ALA A 14 -28.60 -5.44 -9.36
CA ALA A 14 -29.10 -4.33 -8.54
C ALA A 14 -27.96 -3.46 -7.96
N TYR A 15 -26.81 -4.06 -7.65
CA TYR A 15 -25.63 -3.32 -7.14
C TYR A 15 -24.89 -2.63 -8.28
N GLU A 16 -24.83 -3.24 -9.47
CA GLU A 16 -24.22 -2.65 -10.66
C GLU A 16 -25.00 -1.44 -11.15
N GLU A 17 -26.34 -1.48 -11.08
CA GLU A 17 -27.21 -0.34 -11.37
C GLU A 17 -27.07 0.78 -10.32
N LEU A 18 -26.94 0.43 -9.04
CA LEU A 18 -26.84 1.39 -7.95
C LEU A 18 -25.49 2.11 -7.91
N TYR A 19 -24.40 1.43 -8.25
CA TYR A 19 -23.05 1.98 -8.11
C TYR A 19 -22.82 3.30 -8.87
N PRO A 20 -23.18 3.45 -10.16
CA PRO A 20 -23.07 4.73 -10.87
C PRO A 20 -23.85 5.86 -10.23
N ALA A 21 -25.04 5.58 -9.68
CA ALA A 21 -25.84 6.57 -8.97
C ALA A 21 -25.15 7.06 -7.69
N ILE A 22 -24.54 6.16 -6.93
CA ILE A 22 -23.73 6.52 -5.74
C ILE A 22 -22.54 7.39 -6.16
N VAL A 23 -21.80 7.02 -7.20
CA VAL A 23 -20.64 7.80 -7.70
C VAL A 23 -21.08 9.20 -8.12
N SER A 24 -22.19 9.32 -8.86
CA SER A 24 -22.73 10.61 -9.31
C SER A 24 -23.17 11.48 -8.12
N ALA A 25 -23.87 10.91 -7.15
CA ALA A 25 -24.30 11.62 -5.95
C ALA A 25 -23.08 12.09 -5.12
N PHE A 26 -22.06 11.24 -4.97
CA PHE A 26 -20.84 11.59 -4.28
C PHE A 26 -20.13 12.78 -4.95
N ARG A 27 -19.91 12.74 -6.27
CA ARG A 27 -19.26 13.81 -7.03
C ARG A 27 -20.02 15.13 -6.94
N SER A 28 -21.34 15.06 -6.91
CA SER A 28 -22.20 16.25 -6.74
C SER A 28 -22.09 16.85 -5.33
N ALA A 29 -22.01 15.99 -4.31
CA ALA A 29 -21.93 16.42 -2.91
C ALA A 29 -20.52 16.87 -2.50
N TYR A 30 -19.49 16.29 -3.10
CA TYR A 30 -18.06 16.52 -2.77
C TYR A 30 -17.26 16.85 -4.03
N PRO A 31 -17.48 18.04 -4.64
CA PRO A 31 -16.77 18.45 -5.87
C PRO A 31 -15.30 18.76 -5.66
N GLU A 32 -14.88 18.96 -4.41
CA GLU A 32 -13.50 19.28 -4.02
C GLU A 32 -13.08 18.45 -2.82
N TYR A 33 -11.80 18.03 -2.78
CA TYR A 33 -11.19 17.36 -1.65
C TYR A 33 -10.22 18.30 -0.95
N ARG A 34 -10.11 18.20 0.39
CA ARG A 34 -9.31 19.13 1.21
C ARG A 34 -8.35 18.43 2.15
N THR A 35 -8.57 17.16 2.44
CA THR A 35 -7.77 16.37 3.37
C THR A 35 -7.14 15.17 2.69
N GLN A 36 -6.01 14.69 3.24
CA GLN A 36 -5.36 13.47 2.75
C GLN A 36 -6.36 12.29 2.71
N THR A 37 -7.26 12.18 3.69
CA THR A 37 -8.27 11.11 3.74
C THR A 37 -9.29 11.22 2.61
N GLU A 38 -9.80 12.42 2.33
CA GLU A 38 -10.78 12.63 1.26
C GLU A 38 -10.22 12.26 -0.10
N TYR A 39 -9.02 12.75 -0.44
CA TYR A 39 -8.31 12.37 -1.67
C TYR A 39 -8.10 10.86 -1.75
N THR A 40 -7.54 10.28 -0.68
CA THR A 40 -7.21 8.85 -0.63
C THR A 40 -8.43 7.98 -0.87
N VAL A 41 -9.52 8.23 -0.14
CA VAL A 41 -10.76 7.44 -0.23
C VAL A 41 -11.42 7.63 -1.59
N ALA A 42 -11.47 8.87 -2.10
CA ALA A 42 -12.08 9.15 -3.39
C ALA A 42 -11.35 8.42 -4.54
N VAL A 43 -10.01 8.42 -4.52
CA VAL A 43 -9.20 7.73 -5.54
C VAL A 43 -9.32 6.22 -5.38
N TRP A 44 -9.17 5.70 -4.16
CA TRP A 44 -9.14 4.27 -3.90
C TRP A 44 -10.47 3.57 -4.28
N PHE A 45 -11.60 4.19 -3.97
CA PHE A 45 -12.92 3.63 -4.24
C PHE A 45 -13.50 4.01 -5.62
N GLY A 46 -12.70 4.63 -6.52
CA GLY A 46 -13.15 5.00 -7.86
C GLY A 46 -14.18 6.12 -7.89
N LEU A 47 -14.23 6.93 -6.84
CA LEU A 47 -15.17 8.06 -6.72
C LEU A 47 -14.62 9.32 -7.39
N ALA A 48 -13.29 9.50 -7.44
CA ALA A 48 -12.66 10.64 -8.11
C ALA A 48 -12.97 10.64 -9.61
N GLU A 49 -13.25 11.81 -10.16
CA GLU A 49 -13.51 11.97 -11.60
C GLU A 49 -12.18 11.88 -12.39
N TYR A 50 -11.12 12.48 -11.84
CA TYR A 50 -9.77 12.52 -12.42
C TYR A 50 -8.79 11.89 -11.43
N PRO A 51 -8.69 10.54 -11.36
CA PRO A 51 -7.96 9.87 -10.28
C PRO A 51 -6.44 10.16 -10.29
N GLN A 52 -5.80 10.32 -11.46
CA GLN A 52 -4.40 10.71 -11.54
C GLN A 52 -4.18 12.12 -10.97
N GLN A 53 -4.98 13.09 -11.41
CA GLN A 53 -4.89 14.45 -10.90
C GLN A 53 -5.14 14.51 -9.38
N SER A 54 -6.15 13.79 -8.91
CA SER A 54 -6.44 13.74 -7.46
C SER A 54 -5.31 13.10 -6.66
N ALA A 55 -4.62 12.11 -7.22
CA ALA A 55 -3.45 11.50 -6.58
C ALA A 55 -2.23 12.44 -6.59
N ASP A 56 -2.04 13.23 -7.66
CA ASP A 56 -0.98 14.24 -7.74
C ASP A 56 -1.23 15.37 -6.72
N GLU A 57 -2.47 15.84 -6.61
CA GLU A 57 -2.88 16.83 -5.59
C GLU A 57 -2.73 16.27 -4.16
N LEU A 58 -3.04 15.00 -3.94
CA LEU A 58 -2.77 14.30 -2.67
C LEU A 58 -1.27 14.31 -2.35
N ALA A 59 -0.42 14.00 -3.32
CA ALA A 59 1.02 13.97 -3.13
C ALA A 59 1.56 15.38 -2.79
N GLU A 60 1.05 16.42 -3.44
CA GLU A 60 1.39 17.80 -3.10
C GLU A 60 0.93 18.19 -1.69
N LEU A 61 -0.28 17.79 -1.30
CA LEU A 61 -0.81 18.02 0.04
C LEU A 61 0.06 17.33 1.10
N VAL A 62 0.45 16.06 0.87
CA VAL A 62 1.34 15.32 1.78
C VAL A 62 2.69 16.02 1.93
N ARG A 63 3.29 16.53 0.83
CA ARG A 63 4.54 17.31 0.88
C ARG A 63 4.36 18.62 1.65
N LYS A 64 3.26 19.34 1.41
CA LYS A 64 2.91 20.57 2.12
C LYS A 64 2.71 20.35 3.61
N ASP A 65 2.18 19.21 4.00
CA ASP A 65 2.01 18.77 5.39
C ASP A 65 3.34 18.29 6.02
N GLY A 66 4.49 18.49 5.35
CA GLY A 66 5.81 18.09 5.83
C GLY A 66 6.02 16.56 5.81
N CYS A 67 5.42 15.87 4.85
CA CYS A 67 5.44 14.40 4.74
C CYS A 67 4.98 13.73 6.04
N GLN A 68 3.87 14.20 6.60
CA GLN A 68 3.24 13.66 7.80
C GLN A 68 1.92 12.97 7.45
N LEU A 69 1.62 11.89 8.18
CA LEU A 69 0.31 11.25 8.13
C LEU A 69 -0.75 12.16 8.75
N ARG A 70 -1.75 12.53 7.94
CA ARG A 70 -2.94 13.29 8.38
C ARG A 70 -4.21 12.50 8.14
N THR A 71 -4.08 11.19 8.01
CA THR A 71 -5.17 10.23 7.88
C THR A 71 -5.40 9.52 9.22
N GLY A 72 -6.64 9.16 9.49
CA GLY A 72 -6.98 8.25 10.58
C GLY A 72 -7.19 6.83 10.04
N PHE A 73 -7.92 6.01 10.79
CA PHE A 73 -8.21 4.61 10.43
C PHE A 73 -8.87 4.44 9.04
N VAL A 74 -9.61 5.45 8.57
CA VAL A 74 -10.32 5.40 7.28
C VAL A 74 -9.37 5.59 6.09
N GLY A 75 -8.38 6.47 6.19
CA GLY A 75 -7.50 6.82 5.07
C GLY A 75 -6.15 6.09 5.09
N THR A 76 -5.58 5.85 6.29
CA THR A 76 -4.24 5.29 6.43
C THR A 76 -4.06 3.95 5.69
N PRO A 77 -5.01 3.00 5.68
CA PRO A 77 -4.84 1.73 4.97
C PRO A 77 -4.61 1.87 3.47
N PHE A 78 -5.12 2.94 2.87
CA PHE A 78 -5.12 3.12 1.41
C PHE A 78 -4.12 4.16 0.91
N LEU A 79 -3.63 5.05 1.80
CA LEU A 79 -2.80 6.19 1.42
C LEU A 79 -1.55 5.78 0.63
N LEU A 80 -0.77 4.83 1.16
CA LEU A 80 0.47 4.39 0.51
C LEU A 80 0.20 3.67 -0.82
N HIS A 81 -0.90 2.92 -0.90
CA HIS A 81 -1.33 2.28 -2.14
C HIS A 81 -1.69 3.31 -3.21
N VAL A 82 -2.49 4.33 -2.87
CA VAL A 82 -2.85 5.40 -3.81
C VAL A 82 -1.60 6.10 -4.31
N LEU A 83 -0.73 6.54 -3.42
CA LEU A 83 0.54 7.17 -3.80
C LEU A 83 1.35 6.29 -4.74
N SER A 84 1.52 5.01 -4.41
CA SER A 84 2.35 4.08 -5.20
C SER A 84 1.75 3.73 -6.55
N ARG A 85 0.42 3.62 -6.66
CA ARG A 85 -0.26 3.26 -7.92
C ARG A 85 -0.28 4.40 -8.92
N TYR A 86 -0.14 5.63 -8.45
CA TYR A 86 -0.17 6.83 -9.28
C TYR A 86 1.21 7.50 -9.43
N GLY A 87 2.31 6.76 -9.16
CA GLY A 87 3.67 7.18 -9.47
C GLY A 87 4.38 7.99 -8.39
N HIS A 88 3.87 7.97 -7.15
CA HIS A 88 4.45 8.65 -5.99
C HIS A 88 5.00 7.65 -4.95
N GLU A 89 5.60 6.55 -5.41
CA GLU A 89 6.14 5.50 -4.53
C GLU A 89 7.26 6.00 -3.61
N ASP A 90 8.05 6.98 -4.06
CA ASP A 90 9.08 7.63 -3.24
C ASP A 90 8.49 8.30 -2.00
N LEU A 91 7.33 8.95 -2.17
CA LEU A 91 6.61 9.61 -1.09
C LEU A 91 5.98 8.58 -0.13
N ALA A 92 5.47 7.47 -0.66
CA ALA A 92 4.97 6.37 0.16
C ALA A 92 6.07 5.81 1.07
N TYR A 93 7.28 5.57 0.54
CA TYR A 93 8.44 5.18 1.35
C TYR A 93 8.87 6.27 2.34
N THR A 94 8.77 7.54 1.96
CA THR A 94 9.08 8.64 2.88
C THR A 94 8.17 8.63 4.10
N LEU A 95 6.88 8.39 3.89
CA LEU A 95 5.91 8.24 4.98
C LEU A 95 6.18 6.99 5.84
N LEU A 96 6.46 5.85 5.19
CA LEU A 96 6.75 4.59 5.89
C LEU A 96 7.98 4.69 6.79
N LEU A 97 9.06 5.27 6.26
CA LEU A 97 10.37 5.32 6.93
C LEU A 97 10.54 6.50 7.88
N ARG A 98 9.53 7.37 7.98
CA ARG A 98 9.53 8.49 8.93
C ARG A 98 9.57 7.98 10.37
N ARG A 99 10.37 8.63 11.22
CA ARG A 99 10.55 8.27 12.64
C ARG A 99 9.89 9.25 13.60
N GLU A 100 9.61 10.48 13.14
CA GLU A 100 8.94 11.49 13.93
C GLU A 100 7.42 11.29 13.89
N TYR A 101 6.75 11.70 14.96
CA TYR A 101 5.28 11.72 15.04
C TYR A 101 4.66 12.60 13.93
N PRO A 102 3.55 12.20 13.33
CA PRO A 102 2.91 10.88 13.35
C PRO A 102 3.55 9.94 12.31
N SER A 103 3.86 8.71 12.70
CA SER A 103 4.42 7.69 11.79
C SER A 103 4.37 6.29 12.40
N TRP A 104 4.52 5.24 11.57
CA TRP A 104 4.64 3.85 12.02
C TRP A 104 5.88 3.60 12.87
N LEU A 105 6.99 4.31 12.60
CA LEU A 105 8.24 4.09 13.31
C LEU A 105 8.35 4.90 14.60
N TYR A 106 7.51 5.91 14.82
CA TYR A 106 7.50 6.66 16.09
C TYR A 106 7.24 5.72 17.30
N PRO A 107 6.19 4.88 17.34
CA PRO A 107 6.02 3.89 18.39
C PRO A 107 7.23 2.98 18.57
N VAL A 108 7.87 2.55 17.46
CA VAL A 108 9.08 1.71 17.52
C VAL A 108 10.23 2.44 18.23
N THR A 109 10.40 3.75 18.02
CA THR A 109 11.41 4.55 18.76
C THR A 109 11.13 4.63 20.26
N LYS A 110 9.89 4.38 20.67
CA LYS A 110 9.45 4.30 22.08
C LYS A 110 9.48 2.87 22.63
N GLY A 111 10.00 1.91 21.88
CA GLY A 111 10.12 0.50 22.28
C GLY A 111 8.89 -0.34 22.02
N ALA A 112 7.95 0.11 21.17
CA ALA A 112 6.79 -0.68 20.82
C ALA A 112 7.17 -2.01 20.13
N THR A 113 6.48 -3.05 20.53
CA THR A 113 6.54 -4.40 19.93
C THR A 113 5.22 -4.81 19.29
N THR A 114 4.22 -3.93 19.35
CA THR A 114 2.86 -4.11 18.85
C THR A 114 2.43 -2.86 18.10
N ILE A 115 1.36 -2.95 17.31
CA ILE A 115 0.74 -1.78 16.68
C ILE A 115 -0.14 -1.07 17.71
N TRP A 116 0.06 0.23 17.88
CA TRP A 116 -0.71 1.08 18.79
C TRP A 116 -1.93 1.70 18.09
N GLU A 117 -2.96 1.99 18.86
CA GLU A 117 -4.17 2.70 18.40
C GLU A 117 -3.85 4.16 18.00
N HIS A 118 -3.06 4.83 18.83
CA HIS A 118 -2.56 6.18 18.58
C HIS A 118 -1.07 6.15 18.27
N TRP A 119 -0.64 6.94 17.28
CA TRP A 119 0.77 7.04 16.93
C TRP A 119 1.63 7.45 18.13
N ASP A 120 1.10 8.32 18.99
CA ASP A 120 1.71 8.84 20.20
C ASP A 120 1.11 8.26 21.48
N GLY A 121 0.74 6.99 21.46
CA GLY A 121 0.25 6.28 22.65
C GLY A 121 1.15 6.48 23.88
N ILE A 122 2.48 6.60 23.64
CA ILE A 122 3.46 7.20 24.56
C ILE A 122 3.97 8.47 23.89
N MET A 123 3.71 9.63 24.51
CA MET A 123 4.13 10.95 24.02
C MET A 123 5.64 11.17 24.18
N GLU A 124 6.15 12.29 23.67
CA GLU A 124 7.57 12.63 23.75
C GLU A 124 8.08 12.78 25.18
N ASP A 125 7.25 13.31 26.07
CA ASP A 125 7.54 13.48 27.50
C ASP A 125 7.45 12.18 28.31
N GLY A 126 7.06 11.06 27.67
CA GLY A 126 6.86 9.74 28.30
C GLY A 126 5.49 9.56 28.93
N GLY A 127 4.61 10.56 28.86
CA GLY A 127 3.21 10.43 29.28
C GLY A 127 2.38 9.63 28.29
N PHE A 128 1.20 9.16 28.73
CA PHE A 128 0.23 8.51 27.85
C PHE A 128 -0.62 9.55 27.12
N TRP A 129 -0.97 9.25 25.85
CA TRP A 129 -1.90 10.08 25.07
C TRP A 129 -3.23 10.29 25.79
N SER A 130 -3.76 9.27 26.43
CA SER A 130 -4.94 9.35 27.29
C SER A 130 -4.77 8.47 28.51
N ALA A 131 -5.26 8.94 29.67
CA ALA A 131 -5.30 8.15 30.89
C ALA A 131 -6.43 7.11 30.89
N ASP A 132 -7.52 7.40 30.15
CA ASP A 132 -8.76 6.62 30.21
C ASP A 132 -8.87 5.61 29.06
N MET A 133 -8.34 5.92 27.88
CA MET A 133 -8.39 5.04 26.72
C MET A 133 -7.12 5.17 25.90
N ASN A 134 -6.29 4.11 25.94
CA ASN A 134 -5.05 4.02 25.19
C ASN A 134 -4.73 2.54 24.93
N SER A 135 -4.90 2.09 23.69
CA SER A 135 -4.60 0.71 23.33
C SER A 135 -3.23 0.58 22.70
N PHE A 136 -2.38 -0.25 23.30
CA PHE A 136 -1.08 -0.64 22.77
C PHE A 136 -1.13 -1.93 21.94
N ASN A 137 -2.31 -2.44 21.65
CA ASN A 137 -2.51 -3.63 20.81
C ASN A 137 -3.76 -3.44 19.93
N HIS A 138 -3.60 -2.66 18.87
CA HIS A 138 -4.69 -2.28 17.96
C HIS A 138 -4.28 -2.55 16.52
N TYR A 139 -5.11 -3.24 15.74
CA TYR A 139 -4.74 -3.75 14.41
C TYR A 139 -4.69 -2.72 13.29
N ALA A 140 -5.45 -1.61 13.39
CA ALA A 140 -5.81 -0.77 12.24
C ALA A 140 -4.60 -0.26 11.42
N TYR A 141 -3.58 0.27 12.09
CA TYR A 141 -2.39 0.76 11.39
C TYR A 141 -1.44 -0.36 10.93
N GLY A 142 -1.65 -1.59 11.39
CA GLY A 142 -0.97 -2.78 10.88
C GLY A 142 -1.34 -3.13 9.44
N SER A 143 -2.41 -2.52 8.90
CA SER A 143 -2.77 -2.58 7.47
C SER A 143 -1.63 -2.16 6.53
N VAL A 144 -0.61 -1.44 7.00
CA VAL A 144 0.59 -1.13 6.22
C VAL A 144 1.31 -2.38 5.70
N ALA A 145 1.15 -3.53 6.37
CA ALA A 145 1.69 -4.81 5.92
C ALA A 145 1.16 -5.20 4.53
N ASP A 146 -0.10 -4.90 4.23
CA ASP A 146 -0.69 -5.12 2.91
C ASP A 146 0.08 -4.37 1.81
N TRP A 147 0.38 -3.09 2.05
CA TRP A 147 1.20 -2.29 1.14
C TRP A 147 2.63 -2.86 1.00
N ILE A 148 3.23 -3.34 2.10
CA ILE A 148 4.58 -3.94 2.05
C ILE A 148 4.56 -5.18 1.15
N TYR A 149 3.52 -6.02 1.24
CA TYR A 149 3.38 -7.20 0.38
C TYR A 149 3.05 -6.83 -1.06
N GLU A 150 2.01 -6.02 -1.30
CA GLU A 150 1.53 -5.73 -2.65
C GLU A 150 2.43 -4.80 -3.46
N GLU A 151 2.99 -3.76 -2.82
CA GLU A 151 3.74 -2.73 -3.53
C GLU A 151 5.26 -2.89 -3.32
N ALA A 152 5.74 -2.94 -2.07
CA ALA A 152 7.17 -3.00 -1.81
C ALA A 152 7.78 -4.34 -2.23
N ALA A 153 7.20 -5.47 -1.82
CA ALA A 153 7.60 -6.81 -2.27
C ALA A 153 7.01 -7.17 -3.64
N GLY A 154 5.92 -6.51 -4.02
CA GLY A 154 5.26 -6.66 -5.31
C GLY A 154 4.41 -7.92 -5.47
N ILE A 155 4.13 -8.66 -4.40
CA ILE A 155 3.32 -9.91 -4.46
C ILE A 155 1.84 -9.55 -4.44
N ARG A 156 1.19 -9.64 -5.59
CA ARG A 156 -0.19 -9.20 -5.78
C ARG A 156 -1.06 -10.30 -6.39
N PRO A 157 -2.24 -10.60 -5.82
CA PRO A 157 -3.19 -11.47 -6.47
C PRO A 157 -3.78 -10.79 -7.72
N LEU A 158 -3.77 -11.47 -8.85
CA LEU A 158 -4.48 -11.06 -10.06
C LEU A 158 -5.87 -11.68 -10.14
N GLU A 159 -6.07 -12.79 -9.45
CA GLU A 159 -7.34 -13.50 -9.35
C GLU A 159 -7.59 -13.93 -7.89
N PRO A 160 -8.86 -14.07 -7.49
CA PRO A 160 -9.23 -14.45 -6.14
C PRO A 160 -8.50 -15.71 -5.66
N GLY A 161 -8.12 -15.72 -4.38
CA GLY A 161 -7.42 -16.86 -3.77
C GLY A 161 -6.02 -17.10 -4.29
N PHE A 162 -5.38 -16.07 -4.88
CA PHE A 162 -4.07 -16.19 -5.53
C PHE A 162 -4.04 -17.26 -6.65
N ALA A 163 -5.15 -17.42 -7.40
CA ALA A 163 -5.18 -18.32 -8.54
C ALA A 163 -4.22 -17.89 -9.65
N ARG A 164 -4.00 -16.58 -9.79
CA ARG A 164 -2.90 -15.96 -10.55
C ARG A 164 -2.22 -14.92 -9.71
N VAL A 165 -0.89 -14.82 -9.83
CA VAL A 165 -0.06 -13.90 -9.04
C VAL A 165 0.82 -13.07 -9.96
N GLN A 166 0.94 -11.80 -9.62
CA GLN A 166 1.97 -10.91 -10.15
C GLN A 166 3.04 -10.69 -9.09
N VAL A 167 4.31 -10.64 -9.51
CA VAL A 167 5.43 -10.21 -8.68
C VAL A 167 6.05 -8.97 -9.35
N ALA A 168 5.75 -7.80 -8.82
CA ALA A 168 6.14 -6.49 -9.36
C ALA A 168 6.72 -5.59 -8.27
N PRO A 169 7.90 -5.93 -7.71
CA PRO A 169 8.47 -5.20 -6.59
C PRO A 169 8.85 -3.76 -6.94
N LYS A 170 8.68 -2.87 -5.96
CA LYS A 170 9.06 -1.46 -6.06
C LYS A 170 10.16 -1.18 -5.03
N PRO A 171 11.43 -1.42 -5.37
CA PRO A 171 12.53 -1.22 -4.43
C PRO A 171 12.77 0.26 -4.12
N ASP A 172 13.23 0.53 -2.88
CA ASP A 172 13.68 1.85 -2.46
C ASP A 172 15.04 1.73 -1.75
N ARG A 173 15.99 2.58 -2.14
CA ARG A 173 17.36 2.55 -1.62
C ARG A 173 17.44 2.80 -0.12
N ARG A 174 16.52 3.59 0.45
CA ARG A 174 16.48 3.90 1.88
C ARG A 174 16.19 2.67 2.74
N LEU A 175 15.40 1.72 2.20
CA LEU A 175 15.16 0.43 2.83
C LEU A 175 16.32 -0.55 2.58
N GLY A 176 16.98 -0.44 1.42
CA GLY A 176 18.15 -1.22 1.04
C GLY A 176 17.83 -2.61 0.52
N TRP A 177 17.00 -3.36 1.21
CA TRP A 177 16.53 -4.70 0.84
C TRP A 177 15.17 -5.00 1.46
N LEU A 178 14.47 -5.94 0.84
CA LEU A 178 13.23 -6.51 1.38
C LEU A 178 13.11 -7.96 0.92
N GLU A 179 12.56 -8.80 1.77
CA GLU A 179 12.15 -10.17 1.45
C GLU A 179 10.77 -10.42 2.04
N ALA A 180 9.86 -10.95 1.22
CA ALA A 180 8.55 -11.37 1.66
C ALA A 180 8.15 -12.68 0.97
N SER A 181 7.32 -13.47 1.63
CA SER A 181 6.77 -14.69 1.06
C SER A 181 5.32 -14.87 1.50
N ILE A 182 4.54 -15.49 0.63
CA ILE A 182 3.18 -15.87 0.93
C ILE A 182 2.97 -17.36 0.58
N GLU A 183 2.35 -18.09 1.48
CA GLU A 183 1.88 -19.45 1.24
C GLU A 183 0.42 -19.38 0.79
N THR A 184 0.13 -19.94 -0.36
CA THR A 184 -1.20 -19.98 -0.94
C THR A 184 -1.66 -21.41 -1.15
N ARG A 185 -2.92 -21.63 -1.52
CA ARG A 185 -3.41 -22.96 -1.89
C ARG A 185 -2.72 -23.55 -3.13
N ASN A 186 -2.08 -22.70 -3.94
CA ASN A 186 -1.45 -23.09 -5.20
C ASN A 186 0.10 -23.19 -5.07
N GLY A 187 0.64 -22.93 -3.88
CA GLY A 187 2.07 -22.97 -3.60
C GLY A 187 2.59 -21.69 -2.98
N VAL A 188 3.89 -21.68 -2.70
CA VAL A 188 4.60 -20.55 -2.10
C VAL A 188 5.08 -19.59 -3.20
N VAL A 189 4.98 -18.30 -2.94
CA VAL A 189 5.61 -17.24 -3.73
C VAL A 189 6.48 -16.41 -2.81
N ARG A 190 7.77 -16.27 -3.14
CA ARG A 190 8.72 -15.43 -2.45
C ARG A 190 9.26 -14.36 -3.41
N SER A 191 9.36 -13.14 -2.92
CA SER A 191 9.99 -12.01 -3.60
C SER A 191 11.03 -11.41 -2.69
N ARG A 192 12.25 -11.28 -3.19
CA ARG A 192 13.35 -10.58 -2.54
C ARG A 192 13.98 -9.59 -3.51
N TRP A 193 14.34 -8.43 -3.01
CA TRP A 193 15.18 -7.50 -3.74
C TRP A 193 16.21 -6.86 -2.81
N GLU A 194 17.35 -6.48 -3.36
CA GLU A 194 18.40 -5.76 -2.66
C GLU A 194 19.19 -4.87 -3.62
N TYR A 195 19.64 -3.74 -3.14
CA TYR A 195 20.56 -2.87 -3.87
C TYR A 195 21.97 -3.43 -3.81
N ARG A 196 22.57 -3.72 -4.98
CA ARG A 196 23.93 -4.24 -5.15
C ARG A 196 24.56 -3.68 -6.43
N ASP A 197 25.87 -3.39 -6.35
CA ASP A 197 26.72 -3.12 -7.51
C ASP A 197 26.14 -2.08 -8.50
N GLY A 198 25.48 -1.05 -7.99
CA GLY A 198 24.89 0.03 -8.80
C GLY A 198 23.56 -0.32 -9.47
N GLY A 199 22.94 -1.42 -9.07
CA GLY A 199 21.62 -1.84 -9.54
C GLY A 199 20.77 -2.46 -8.44
N VAL A 200 19.68 -3.10 -8.85
CA VAL A 200 18.82 -3.88 -7.94
C VAL A 200 18.84 -5.33 -8.39
N ARG A 201 19.18 -6.21 -7.46
CA ARG A 201 19.09 -7.64 -7.64
C ARG A 201 17.75 -8.13 -7.10
N TYR A 202 17.00 -8.86 -7.94
CA TYR A 202 15.72 -9.48 -7.60
C TYR A 202 15.86 -11.00 -7.60
N GLU A 203 15.33 -11.63 -6.56
CA GLU A 203 15.20 -13.08 -6.45
C GLU A 203 13.73 -13.42 -6.30
N ILE A 204 13.20 -14.21 -7.24
CA ILE A 204 11.81 -14.66 -7.22
C ILE A 204 11.82 -16.19 -7.16
N GLU A 205 11.22 -16.73 -6.12
CA GLU A 205 11.02 -18.16 -5.93
C GLU A 205 9.52 -18.44 -5.93
N THR A 206 9.08 -19.39 -6.76
CA THR A 206 7.65 -19.68 -6.89
C THR A 206 7.38 -21.14 -7.19
N GLU A 207 6.40 -21.72 -6.51
CA GLU A 207 5.89 -23.07 -6.75
C GLU A 207 4.73 -23.09 -7.75
N MET A 208 4.29 -21.94 -8.25
CA MET A 208 3.21 -21.77 -9.20
C MET A 208 3.61 -20.79 -10.32
N PRO A 209 2.89 -20.79 -11.47
CA PRO A 209 3.14 -19.80 -12.51
C PRO A 209 2.84 -18.38 -12.01
N VAL A 210 3.72 -17.42 -12.31
CA VAL A 210 3.60 -16.00 -11.92
C VAL A 210 3.88 -15.07 -13.11
N ILE A 211 3.38 -13.84 -13.04
CA ILE A 211 3.78 -12.75 -13.91
C ILE A 211 4.79 -11.90 -13.17
N VAL A 212 6.04 -11.87 -13.63
CA VAL A 212 7.09 -11.02 -13.05
C VAL A 212 7.20 -9.73 -13.85
N VAL A 213 7.17 -8.59 -13.16
CA VAL A 213 7.31 -7.26 -13.77
C VAL A 213 8.53 -6.56 -13.16
N ILE A 214 9.58 -6.39 -13.96
CA ILE A 214 10.79 -5.67 -13.57
C ILE A 214 11.14 -4.67 -14.66
N ASP A 215 11.39 -3.42 -14.28
CA ASP A 215 11.66 -2.30 -15.18
C ASP A 215 10.59 -2.15 -16.27
N GLY A 216 9.31 -2.33 -15.90
CA GLY A 216 8.16 -2.22 -16.81
C GLY A 216 8.05 -3.33 -17.85
N ARG A 217 8.78 -4.44 -17.69
CA ARG A 217 8.74 -5.59 -18.60
C ARG A 217 8.04 -6.78 -17.94
N ASP A 218 6.91 -7.17 -18.52
CA ASP A 218 6.14 -8.34 -18.07
C ASP A 218 6.76 -9.62 -18.63
N ARG A 219 6.89 -10.63 -17.76
CA ARG A 219 7.37 -11.96 -18.09
C ARG A 219 6.49 -13.01 -17.41
N SER A 220 5.88 -13.89 -18.17
CA SER A 220 5.22 -15.08 -17.62
C SER A 220 6.27 -16.12 -17.29
N MET A 221 6.35 -16.50 -16.02
CA MET A 221 7.34 -17.45 -15.51
C MET A 221 6.62 -18.67 -14.94
N PRO A 222 7.04 -19.90 -15.29
CA PRO A 222 6.56 -21.12 -14.61
C PRO A 222 7.06 -21.19 -13.18
N ALA A 223 6.67 -22.22 -12.42
CA ALA A 223 7.29 -22.51 -11.13
C ALA A 223 8.81 -22.65 -11.26
N GLY A 224 9.57 -22.09 -10.32
CA GLY A 224 11.04 -22.09 -10.35
C GLY A 224 11.66 -20.96 -9.53
N ASN A 225 12.98 -20.86 -9.63
CA ASN A 225 13.81 -19.85 -8.96
C ASN A 225 14.45 -18.96 -10.01
N TYR A 226 14.31 -17.67 -9.88
CA TYR A 226 14.72 -16.69 -10.88
C TYR A 226 15.53 -15.56 -10.24
N ILE A 227 16.56 -15.11 -10.94
CA ILE A 227 17.35 -13.94 -10.59
C ILE A 227 17.25 -12.95 -11.75
N PHE A 228 16.88 -11.72 -11.41
CA PHE A 228 16.87 -10.62 -12.36
C PHE A 228 17.76 -9.48 -11.85
N TRP A 229 18.22 -8.67 -12.79
CA TRP A 229 18.91 -7.42 -12.51
C TRP A 229 18.12 -6.29 -13.16
N GLY A 230 17.81 -5.28 -12.37
CA GLY A 230 17.17 -4.06 -12.83
C GLY A 230 18.08 -2.86 -12.68
N SER A 231 17.76 -1.83 -13.42
CA SER A 231 18.42 -0.54 -13.31
C SER A 231 18.01 0.15 -12.01
N GLU A 232 18.95 0.90 -11.44
CA GLU A 232 18.62 1.84 -10.39
C GLU A 232 17.73 2.95 -10.97
N LYS A 233 16.53 3.15 -10.41
CA LYS A 233 15.73 4.32 -10.76
C LYS A 233 16.46 5.56 -10.19
N GLU A 234 16.86 6.48 -11.04
CA GLU A 234 17.28 7.81 -10.58
C GLU A 234 16.07 8.46 -9.90
N ASN A 235 16.20 8.76 -8.60
CA ASN A 235 15.22 9.57 -7.90
C ASN A 235 15.22 10.96 -8.56
N LYS A 236 14.13 11.27 -9.26
CA LYS A 236 13.90 12.59 -9.84
C LYS A 236 13.41 13.57 -8.77
#